data_c2b11aa35955f503173805e13ed1af52
#
_entry.id   c2b11aa35955f503173805e13ed1af52
#
_cell.length_a   1.000
_cell.length_b   1.000
_cell.length_c   1.000
_cell.angle_alpha   90.00
_cell.angle_beta   90.00
_cell.angle_gamma   90.00
#
_symmetry.space_group_name_H-M   'P 1'
#
loop_
_entity.id
_entity.type
_entity.pdbx_description
1 polymer ?
#
loop_
_entity_poly.entity_id
_entity_poly.type
_entity_poly.pdbx_seq_one_letter_code
_entity_poly.pdbx_strand_id
1 'polypeptide(L)'
;MQTDSAARGSTREILDEDALARTLARLAHELIERNVDVSTLALVGIHTRGVPLARRLCELVAERSDVAPDLGTLDISFHRDDVLVRGRAAPLHAQPVVRGTELDFALEGRTCVLVDDVLFTGRTIRAAIDALLDFGRPDRVQLAVLVDRGHRELPIRPDYVGKNLPTALGERVRVELEEIDGVDRVLLETSGEEMDDER
;
A
#
# COMPACT_ATOMS: atom_id res chain seq x y z
N MET A 1 29.50 -37.95 -4.33
CA MET A 1 29.65 -36.66 -3.63
C MET A 1 28.85 -35.62 -4.45
N GLN A 2 27.54 -35.61 -4.23
CA GLN A 2 26.60 -34.75 -4.94
C GLN A 2 26.50 -33.46 -4.16
N THR A 3 26.91 -32.35 -4.76
CA THR A 3 26.74 -31.00 -4.21
C THR A 3 25.32 -30.56 -4.46
N ASP A 4 24.57 -30.55 -3.37
CA ASP A 4 23.23 -29.99 -3.27
C ASP A 4 23.33 -28.45 -3.48
N SER A 5 23.08 -28.00 -4.72
CA SER A 5 22.95 -26.57 -5.04
C SER A 5 21.48 -26.19 -4.91
N ALA A 6 21.03 -26.04 -3.68
CA ALA A 6 19.73 -25.42 -3.43
C ALA A 6 19.71 -24.01 -4.07
N ALA A 7 18.82 -23.80 -5.03
CA ALA A 7 18.59 -22.53 -5.70
C ALA A 7 18.22 -21.49 -4.63
N ARG A 8 19.18 -20.62 -4.30
CA ARG A 8 18.98 -19.52 -3.33
C ARG A 8 18.21 -18.42 -4.03
N GLY A 9 16.99 -18.15 -3.56
CA GLY A 9 16.28 -16.95 -3.96
C GLY A 9 17.16 -15.70 -3.77
N SER A 10 17.08 -14.76 -4.69
CA SER A 10 17.84 -13.51 -4.61
C SER A 10 16.95 -12.40 -4.03
N THR A 11 17.54 -11.58 -3.16
CA THR A 11 16.92 -10.36 -2.64
C THR A 11 17.72 -9.17 -3.12
N ARG A 12 17.03 -8.18 -3.70
CA ARG A 12 17.64 -6.94 -4.19
C ARG A 12 16.96 -5.75 -3.54
N GLU A 13 17.74 -4.84 -2.99
CA GLU A 13 17.23 -3.57 -2.50
C GLU A 13 16.89 -2.64 -3.66
N ILE A 14 15.67 -2.09 -3.63
CA ILE A 14 15.09 -1.23 -4.67
C ILE A 14 15.06 0.23 -4.22
N LEU A 15 14.76 0.47 -2.94
CA LEU A 15 14.85 1.76 -2.27
C LEU A 15 15.52 1.53 -0.91
N ASP A 16 16.56 2.29 -0.64
CA ASP A 16 17.11 2.50 0.70
C ASP A 16 16.31 3.57 1.44
N GLU A 17 16.66 3.84 2.70
CA GLU A 17 16.03 4.83 3.57
C GLU A 17 15.96 6.21 2.92
N ASP A 18 17.08 6.69 2.40
CA ASP A 18 17.18 8.01 1.75
C ASP A 18 16.33 8.11 0.49
N ALA A 19 16.29 7.05 -0.34
CA ALA A 19 15.48 7.01 -1.55
C ALA A 19 13.99 6.93 -1.22
N LEU A 20 13.61 6.22 -0.16
CA LEU A 20 12.25 6.16 0.33
C LEU A 20 11.80 7.53 0.84
N ALA A 21 12.61 8.21 1.65
CA ALA A 21 12.33 9.57 2.15
C ALA A 21 12.14 10.57 0.99
N ARG A 22 13.04 10.58 -0.01
CA ARG A 22 12.88 11.41 -1.22
C ARG A 22 11.63 11.08 -2.01
N THR A 23 11.26 9.80 -2.08
CA THR A 23 10.05 9.35 -2.78
C THR A 23 8.80 9.88 -2.10
N LEU A 24 8.71 9.80 -0.77
CA LEU A 24 7.59 10.34 -0.01
C LEU A 24 7.52 11.87 -0.12
N ALA A 25 8.66 12.56 -0.06
CA ALA A 25 8.72 14.01 -0.24
C ALA A 25 8.18 14.45 -1.62
N ARG A 26 8.47 13.70 -2.69
CA ARG A 26 7.93 13.94 -4.03
C ARG A 26 6.43 13.67 -4.09
N LEU A 27 5.96 12.56 -3.50
CA LEU A 27 4.53 12.25 -3.44
C LEU A 27 3.74 13.33 -2.69
N ALA A 28 4.26 13.85 -1.58
CA ALA A 28 3.63 14.95 -0.83
C ALA A 28 3.50 16.21 -1.70
N HIS A 29 4.54 16.52 -2.50
CA HIS A 29 4.49 17.63 -3.44
C HIS A 29 3.43 17.45 -4.51
N GLU A 30 3.35 16.25 -5.12
CA GLU A 30 2.32 15.90 -6.10
C GLU A 30 0.89 15.96 -5.51
N LEU A 31 0.71 15.58 -4.25
CA LEU A 31 -0.56 15.69 -3.54
C LEU A 31 -1.01 17.15 -3.42
N ILE A 32 -0.10 18.06 -3.07
CA ILE A 32 -0.38 19.50 -2.97
C ILE A 32 -0.70 20.07 -4.36
N GLU A 33 0.08 19.75 -5.38
CA GLU A 33 -0.11 20.30 -6.72
C GLU A 33 -1.43 19.88 -7.37
N ARG A 34 -1.87 18.65 -7.14
CA ARG A 34 -3.08 18.10 -7.77
C ARG A 34 -4.37 18.38 -7.00
N ASN A 35 -4.28 18.81 -5.76
CA ASN A 35 -5.44 19.15 -4.93
C ASN A 35 -5.44 20.65 -4.64
N VAL A 36 -6.42 21.36 -5.20
CA VAL A 36 -6.52 22.83 -5.15
C VAL A 36 -6.65 23.33 -3.71
N ASP A 37 -7.32 22.55 -2.86
CA ASP A 37 -7.55 22.89 -1.45
C ASP A 37 -7.12 21.72 -0.55
N VAL A 38 -5.96 21.87 0.06
CA VAL A 38 -5.40 20.89 1.00
C VAL A 38 -6.26 20.72 2.26
N SER A 39 -7.05 21.73 2.63
CA SER A 39 -7.93 21.66 3.81
C SER A 39 -9.10 20.67 3.64
N THR A 40 -9.43 20.31 2.40
CA THR A 40 -10.43 19.29 2.09
C THR A 40 -9.82 17.90 1.85
N LEU A 41 -8.50 17.79 1.95
CA LEU A 41 -7.78 16.53 1.72
C LEU A 41 -7.82 15.66 2.99
N ALA A 42 -8.09 14.38 2.82
CA ALA A 42 -7.96 13.37 3.85
C ALA A 42 -7.07 12.22 3.35
N LEU A 43 -6.00 11.91 4.09
CA LEU A 43 -5.14 10.76 3.82
C LEU A 43 -5.59 9.58 4.66
N VAL A 44 -5.95 8.46 4.04
CA VAL A 44 -6.49 7.28 4.71
C VAL A 44 -5.55 6.11 4.46
N GLY A 45 -4.80 5.72 5.49
CA GLY A 45 -3.85 4.61 5.42
C GLY A 45 -4.55 3.26 5.54
N ILE A 46 -4.31 2.36 4.59
CA ILE A 46 -4.79 0.98 4.64
C ILE A 46 -3.87 0.17 5.57
N HIS A 47 -4.46 -0.54 6.53
CA HIS A 47 -3.68 -1.40 7.42
C HIS A 47 -2.99 -2.54 6.63
N THR A 48 -1.68 -2.83 6.88
CA THR A 48 -0.85 -2.37 8.01
C THR A 48 0.09 -1.21 7.60
N ARG A 49 0.79 -1.31 6.47
CA ARG A 49 1.88 -0.40 6.09
C ARG A 49 1.40 0.91 5.44
N GLY A 50 0.18 0.94 4.94
CA GLY A 50 -0.43 2.19 4.46
C GLY A 50 -0.60 3.23 5.57
N VAL A 51 -0.79 2.82 6.84
CA VAL A 51 -1.00 3.73 7.97
C VAL A 51 0.23 4.61 8.26
N PRO A 52 1.44 4.05 8.51
CA PRO A 52 2.63 4.89 8.70
C PRO A 52 2.96 5.72 7.45
N LEU A 53 2.75 5.19 6.24
CA LEU A 53 2.96 5.96 5.00
C LEU A 53 2.01 7.16 4.90
N ALA A 54 0.72 6.99 5.24
CA ALA A 54 -0.25 8.08 5.26
C ALA A 54 0.12 9.14 6.28
N ARG A 55 0.58 8.75 7.47
CA ARG A 55 1.04 9.67 8.51
C ARG A 55 2.23 10.50 8.04
N ARG A 56 3.27 9.86 7.51
CA ARG A 56 4.45 10.55 6.98
C ARG A 56 4.09 11.50 5.83
N LEU A 57 3.18 11.09 4.93
CA LEU A 57 2.70 11.98 3.85
C LEU A 57 1.91 13.17 4.40
N CYS A 58 1.07 12.96 5.42
CA CYS A 58 0.32 14.03 6.09
C CYS A 58 1.26 15.08 6.71
N GLU A 59 2.29 14.65 7.43
CA GLU A 59 3.33 15.50 8.00
C GLU A 59 4.07 16.28 6.92
N LEU A 60 4.50 15.62 5.86
CA LEU A 60 5.20 16.24 4.74
C LEU A 60 4.34 17.25 3.96
N VAL A 61 3.03 17.01 3.84
CA VAL A 61 2.08 17.95 3.24
C VAL A 61 1.89 19.15 4.15
N ALA A 62 1.68 18.93 5.46
CA ALA A 62 1.51 20.01 6.43
C ALA A 62 2.72 20.95 6.49
N GLU A 63 3.94 20.40 6.46
CA GLU A 63 5.18 21.19 6.44
C GLU A 63 5.30 22.10 5.21
N ARG A 64 4.69 21.75 4.08
CA ARG A 64 4.85 22.46 2.80
C ARG A 64 3.67 23.35 2.42
N SER A 65 2.52 23.13 3.00
CA SER A 65 1.28 23.86 2.66
C SER A 65 0.73 24.69 3.81
N ASP A 66 1.36 24.64 4.99
CA ASP A 66 0.89 25.26 6.24
C ASP A 66 -0.52 24.78 6.67
N VAL A 67 -1.04 23.71 6.03
CA VAL A 67 -2.34 23.09 6.30
C VAL A 67 -2.15 21.58 6.42
N ALA A 68 -2.58 21.01 7.54
CA ALA A 68 -2.56 19.56 7.72
C ALA A 68 -3.83 18.94 7.10
N PRO A 69 -3.68 17.94 6.20
CA PRO A 69 -4.80 17.10 5.80
C PRO A 69 -5.37 16.33 6.99
N ASP A 70 -6.64 15.91 6.91
CA ASP A 70 -7.13 14.92 7.87
C ASP A 70 -6.41 13.58 7.67
N LEU A 71 -6.19 12.87 8.76
CA LEU A 71 -5.55 11.55 8.77
C LEU A 71 -6.52 10.51 9.31
N GLY A 72 -6.70 9.42 8.57
CA GLY A 72 -7.50 8.29 8.98
C GLY A 72 -6.79 6.95 8.77
N THR A 73 -7.33 5.90 9.39
CA THR A 73 -6.89 4.52 9.20
C THR A 73 -8.05 3.64 8.79
N LEU A 74 -7.80 2.66 7.92
CA LEU A 74 -8.82 1.80 7.36
C LEU A 74 -8.43 0.33 7.48
N ASP A 75 -9.24 -0.45 8.19
CA ASP A 75 -9.11 -1.90 8.25
C ASP A 75 -10.04 -2.55 7.21
N ILE A 76 -9.46 -3.33 6.32
CA ILE A 76 -10.15 -4.02 5.23
C ILE A 76 -10.36 -5.51 5.51
N SER A 77 -10.08 -5.98 6.72
CA SER A 77 -10.08 -7.41 7.06
C SER A 77 -11.40 -8.11 6.74
N PHE A 78 -12.52 -7.40 6.84
CA PHE A 78 -13.85 -7.93 6.52
C PHE A 78 -14.26 -7.82 5.05
N HIS A 79 -13.55 -7.02 4.25
CA HIS A 79 -13.88 -6.75 2.85
C HIS A 79 -12.99 -7.52 1.84
N ARG A 80 -12.04 -8.32 2.35
CA ARG A 80 -11.10 -9.08 1.51
C ARG A 80 -11.69 -10.38 1.02
N ASP A 81 -11.87 -10.51 -0.29
CA ASP A 81 -12.35 -11.75 -0.95
C ASP A 81 -11.33 -12.90 -0.88
N ASP A 82 -10.03 -12.58 -0.78
CA ASP A 82 -8.93 -13.55 -0.78
C ASP A 82 -8.85 -14.39 0.51
N VAL A 83 -9.45 -13.91 1.60
CA VAL A 83 -9.58 -14.68 2.87
C VAL A 83 -10.49 -15.89 2.68
N LEU A 84 -11.52 -15.77 1.84
CA LEU A 84 -12.47 -16.85 1.57
C LEU A 84 -11.91 -17.92 0.60
N VAL A 85 -11.00 -17.55 -0.29
CA VAL A 85 -10.40 -18.45 -1.29
C VAL A 85 -9.24 -19.28 -0.72
N ARG A 86 -8.53 -18.78 0.29
CA ARG A 86 -7.48 -19.52 1.00
C ARG A 86 -7.96 -20.62 1.95
N GLY A 87 -9.24 -20.88 2.01
CA GLY A 87 -9.90 -21.86 2.88
C GLY A 87 -9.50 -23.34 2.72
N ARG A 88 -8.37 -23.64 2.05
CA ARG A 88 -7.80 -25.00 1.98
C ARG A 88 -6.49 -25.22 2.71
N ALA A 89 -5.85 -24.20 3.26
CA ALA A 89 -4.54 -24.36 3.93
C ALA A 89 -4.26 -23.41 5.10
N ALA A 90 -5.22 -22.60 5.57
CA ALA A 90 -5.02 -21.81 6.79
C ALA A 90 -5.43 -22.62 8.02
N PRO A 91 -4.64 -22.62 9.11
CA PRO A 91 -5.06 -23.26 10.37
C PRO A 91 -6.37 -22.64 10.85
N LEU A 92 -7.32 -23.48 11.30
CA LEU A 92 -8.67 -23.14 11.78
C LEU A 92 -8.72 -22.17 12.98
N HIS A 93 -7.61 -21.57 13.38
CA HIS A 93 -7.48 -20.69 14.56
C HIS A 93 -6.86 -19.33 14.32
N ALA A 94 -6.61 -18.92 13.06
CA ALA A 94 -6.23 -17.55 12.80
C ALA A 94 -7.49 -16.67 12.73
N GLN A 95 -7.94 -16.16 13.88
CA GLN A 95 -8.93 -15.09 13.91
C GLN A 95 -8.32 -13.86 13.20
N PRO A 96 -9.07 -13.20 12.29
CA PRO A 96 -8.59 -11.94 11.70
C PRO A 96 -8.33 -10.95 12.83
N VAL A 97 -7.13 -10.40 12.88
CA VAL A 97 -6.80 -9.32 13.82
C VAL A 97 -7.48 -8.07 13.30
N VAL A 98 -8.62 -7.71 13.87
CA VAL A 98 -9.32 -6.46 13.59
C VAL A 98 -8.54 -5.34 14.24
N ARG A 99 -8.02 -4.39 13.43
CA ARG A 99 -7.21 -3.27 13.92
C ARG A 99 -7.99 -1.97 14.10
N GLY A 100 -9.26 -1.97 13.74
CA GLY A 100 -10.14 -0.83 13.83
C GLY A 100 -9.95 0.17 12.67
N THR A 101 -11.06 0.66 12.17
CA THR A 101 -11.11 1.82 11.28
C THR A 101 -11.30 3.06 12.13
N GLU A 102 -10.45 4.07 11.94
CA GLU A 102 -10.52 5.35 12.65
C GLU A 102 -10.60 6.48 11.59
N LEU A 103 -11.77 7.08 11.48
CA LEU A 103 -12.07 8.22 10.60
C LEU A 103 -12.79 9.28 11.44
N ASP A 104 -11.99 10.13 12.12
CA ASP A 104 -12.50 11.15 13.06
C ASP A 104 -12.99 12.43 12.35
N PHE A 105 -13.33 12.33 11.07
CA PHE A 105 -13.81 13.41 10.22
C PHE A 105 -14.94 12.94 9.31
N ALA A 106 -15.79 13.86 8.87
CA ALA A 106 -16.82 13.55 7.86
C ALA A 106 -16.17 13.38 6.48
N LEU A 107 -16.63 12.39 5.71
CA LEU A 107 -16.12 12.14 4.36
C LEU A 107 -16.71 13.09 3.31
N GLU A 108 -17.90 13.64 3.56
CA GLU A 108 -18.61 14.55 2.67
C GLU A 108 -17.80 15.82 2.43
N GLY A 109 -17.73 16.25 1.18
CA GLY A 109 -16.96 17.43 0.77
C GLY A 109 -15.43 17.22 0.71
N ARG A 110 -14.95 15.97 0.95
CA ARG A 110 -13.51 15.67 0.99
C ARG A 110 -13.03 14.91 -0.23
N THR A 111 -11.77 15.15 -0.58
CA THR A 111 -10.99 14.26 -1.42
C THR A 111 -10.23 13.29 -0.51
N CYS A 112 -10.65 12.03 -0.49
CA CYS A 112 -9.99 10.97 0.27
C CYS A 112 -8.90 10.30 -0.58
N VAL A 113 -7.66 10.29 -0.10
CA VAL A 113 -6.55 9.57 -0.72
C VAL A 113 -6.29 8.31 0.08
N LEU A 114 -6.62 7.15 -0.50
CA LEU A 114 -6.21 5.86 0.04
C LEU A 114 -4.71 5.70 -0.12
N VAL A 115 -4.02 5.30 0.93
CA VAL A 115 -2.56 5.12 0.93
C VAL A 115 -2.23 3.67 1.24
N ASP A 116 -1.42 3.05 0.36
CA ASP A 116 -0.94 1.67 0.54
C ASP A 116 0.54 1.54 0.16
N ASP A 117 1.17 0.45 0.57
CA ASP A 117 2.59 0.19 0.28
C ASP A 117 2.80 -0.36 -1.14
N VAL A 118 2.08 -1.41 -1.53
CA VAL A 118 2.28 -2.10 -2.82
C VAL A 118 0.97 -2.32 -3.56
N LEU A 119 0.86 -1.77 -4.75
CA LEU A 119 -0.23 -2.07 -5.66
C LEU A 119 0.14 -3.25 -6.57
N PHE A 120 -0.67 -4.30 -6.51
CA PHE A 120 -0.55 -5.52 -7.31
C PHE A 120 -1.82 -5.75 -8.14
N THR A 121 -2.67 -6.68 -7.75
CA THR A 121 -3.89 -7.07 -8.48
C THR A 121 -4.99 -6.01 -8.45
N GLY A 122 -5.00 -5.15 -7.42
CA GLY A 122 -6.03 -4.16 -7.14
C GLY A 122 -7.12 -4.64 -6.16
N ARG A 123 -7.11 -5.92 -5.75
CA ARG A 123 -8.14 -6.48 -4.84
C ARG A 123 -8.17 -5.80 -3.49
N THR A 124 -7.00 -5.50 -2.91
CA THR A 124 -6.85 -4.73 -1.66
C THR A 124 -7.54 -3.36 -1.79
N ILE A 125 -7.27 -2.66 -2.88
CA ILE A 125 -7.81 -1.30 -3.10
C ILE A 125 -9.33 -1.34 -3.33
N ARG A 126 -9.84 -2.34 -4.05
CA ARG A 126 -11.29 -2.53 -4.18
C ARG A 126 -11.94 -2.69 -2.80
N ALA A 127 -11.39 -3.59 -1.97
CA ALA A 127 -11.87 -3.79 -0.60
C ALA A 127 -11.79 -2.51 0.24
N ALA A 128 -10.74 -1.71 0.07
CA ALA A 128 -10.58 -0.44 0.77
C ALA A 128 -11.62 0.61 0.33
N ILE A 129 -11.95 0.67 -0.97
CA ILE A 129 -13.02 1.57 -1.46
C ILE A 129 -14.36 1.13 -0.88
N ASP A 130 -14.69 -0.16 -0.91
CA ASP A 130 -15.94 -0.69 -0.36
C ASP A 130 -16.03 -0.36 1.15
N ALA A 131 -14.96 -0.62 1.92
CA ALA A 131 -14.91 -0.30 3.35
C ALA A 131 -15.02 1.21 3.65
N LEU A 132 -14.35 2.07 2.88
CA LEU A 132 -14.43 3.52 3.05
C LEU A 132 -15.87 4.04 2.86
N LEU A 133 -16.57 3.52 1.86
CA LEU A 133 -17.92 3.95 1.53
C LEU A 133 -18.98 3.52 2.55
N ASP A 134 -18.68 2.59 3.46
CA ASP A 134 -19.53 2.26 4.60
C ASP A 134 -19.58 3.39 5.65
N PHE A 135 -18.56 4.27 5.67
CA PHE A 135 -18.45 5.39 6.62
C PHE A 135 -18.98 6.71 6.07
N GLY A 136 -19.25 6.82 4.78
CA GLY A 136 -19.79 8.03 4.16
C GLY A 136 -19.44 8.12 2.67
N ARG A 137 -19.72 9.29 2.08
CA ARG A 137 -19.48 9.51 0.65
C ARG A 137 -18.57 10.71 0.43
N PRO A 138 -17.26 10.47 0.21
CA PRO A 138 -16.35 11.53 -0.19
C PRO A 138 -16.68 12.04 -1.60
N ASP A 139 -16.35 13.28 -1.89
CA ASP A 139 -16.52 13.88 -3.23
C ASP A 139 -15.62 13.17 -4.26
N ARG A 140 -14.47 12.69 -3.80
CA ARG A 140 -13.50 11.97 -4.63
C ARG A 140 -12.71 10.95 -3.80
N VAL A 141 -12.38 9.83 -4.43
CA VAL A 141 -11.40 8.87 -3.91
C VAL A 141 -10.22 8.83 -4.89
N GLN A 142 -9.02 9.01 -4.36
CA GLN A 142 -7.75 8.90 -5.05
C GLN A 142 -6.91 7.79 -4.42
N LEU A 143 -5.87 7.33 -5.10
CA LEU A 143 -4.99 6.27 -4.64
C LEU A 143 -3.53 6.70 -4.72
N ALA A 144 -2.82 6.62 -3.60
CA ALA A 144 -1.39 6.78 -3.50
C ALA A 144 -0.73 5.46 -3.08
N VAL A 145 0.31 5.03 -3.80
CA VAL A 145 1.06 3.81 -3.46
C VAL A 145 2.55 4.07 -3.50
N LEU A 146 3.28 3.44 -2.57
CA LEU A 146 4.73 3.55 -2.57
C LEU A 146 5.32 2.81 -3.78
N VAL A 147 4.83 1.61 -4.09
CA VAL A 147 5.28 0.83 -5.24
C VAL A 147 4.10 0.32 -6.06
N ASP A 148 4.17 0.53 -7.37
CA ASP A 148 3.31 -0.12 -8.35
C ASP A 148 4.11 -1.21 -9.07
N ARG A 149 3.75 -2.50 -8.83
CA ARG A 149 4.45 -3.65 -9.42
C ARG A 149 3.80 -4.22 -10.68
N GLY A 150 2.68 -3.65 -11.13
CA GLY A 150 1.92 -4.16 -12.27
C GLY A 150 1.01 -5.35 -11.92
N HIS A 151 0.69 -6.19 -12.91
CA HIS A 151 -0.12 -7.42 -12.82
C HIS A 151 -1.55 -7.20 -12.29
N ARG A 152 -2.23 -6.17 -12.82
CA ARG A 152 -3.63 -5.88 -12.44
C ARG A 152 -4.59 -6.98 -12.86
N GLU A 153 -5.49 -7.36 -11.95
CA GLU A 153 -6.68 -8.16 -12.23
C GLU A 153 -7.95 -7.30 -12.27
N LEU A 154 -7.90 -6.12 -11.67
CA LEU A 154 -8.98 -5.14 -11.66
C LEU A 154 -8.55 -3.83 -12.35
N PRO A 155 -9.48 -3.06 -12.96
CA PRO A 155 -9.16 -1.82 -13.68
C PRO A 155 -8.89 -0.66 -12.72
N ILE A 156 -7.95 -0.85 -11.79
CA ILE A 156 -7.55 0.12 -10.77
C ILE A 156 -6.20 0.72 -11.15
N ARG A 157 -6.11 2.04 -11.18
CA ARG A 157 -4.87 2.79 -11.41
C ARG A 157 -4.62 3.75 -10.26
N PRO A 158 -3.38 3.86 -9.79
CA PRO A 158 -3.04 4.84 -8.77
C PRO A 158 -2.94 6.24 -9.39
N ASP A 159 -3.32 7.25 -8.60
CA ASP A 159 -3.15 8.65 -8.95
C ASP A 159 -1.71 9.11 -8.65
N TYR A 160 -1.13 8.57 -7.60
CA TYR A 160 0.21 8.89 -7.13
C TYR A 160 1.03 7.61 -6.95
N VAL A 161 2.21 7.57 -7.55
CA VAL A 161 3.10 6.40 -7.52
C VAL A 161 4.48 6.79 -7.07
N GLY A 162 4.94 6.20 -5.99
CA GLY A 162 6.31 6.38 -5.53
C GLY A 162 7.32 5.81 -6.51
N LYS A 163 7.16 4.54 -6.87
CA LYS A 163 8.02 3.85 -7.83
C LYS A 163 7.24 2.86 -8.67
N ASN A 164 7.35 2.99 -9.98
CA ASN A 164 6.93 1.92 -10.88
C ASN A 164 8.04 0.86 -10.94
N LEU A 165 7.70 -0.37 -10.58
CA LEU A 165 8.60 -1.50 -10.53
C LEU A 165 7.97 -2.70 -11.23
N PRO A 166 8.03 -2.79 -12.56
CA PRO A 166 7.57 -3.98 -13.28
C PRO A 166 8.32 -5.21 -12.77
N THR A 167 7.58 -6.24 -12.36
CA THR A 167 8.12 -7.47 -11.79
C THR A 167 7.68 -8.67 -12.60
N ALA A 168 8.34 -9.81 -12.45
CA ALA A 168 7.80 -11.10 -12.86
C ALA A 168 6.71 -11.56 -11.85
N LEU A 169 5.83 -12.48 -12.25
CA LEU A 169 4.77 -12.99 -11.38
C LEU A 169 5.32 -13.68 -10.12
N GLY A 170 6.43 -14.40 -10.26
CA GLY A 170 7.11 -15.10 -9.16
C GLY A 170 7.95 -14.19 -8.25
N GLU A 171 8.16 -12.92 -8.62
CA GLU A 171 8.85 -11.96 -7.76
C GLU A 171 7.89 -11.35 -6.75
N ARG A 172 8.42 -10.98 -5.58
CA ARG A 172 7.66 -10.33 -4.52
C ARG A 172 8.31 -9.00 -4.13
N VAL A 173 7.51 -7.95 -4.05
CA VAL A 173 7.93 -6.68 -3.47
C VAL A 173 7.64 -6.71 -1.97
N ARG A 174 8.65 -6.42 -1.16
CA ARG A 174 8.54 -6.30 0.29
C ARG A 174 8.94 -4.90 0.71
N VAL A 175 8.02 -4.22 1.35
CA VAL A 175 8.24 -2.92 1.98
C VAL A 175 8.50 -3.15 3.45
N GLU A 176 9.55 -2.56 3.99
CA GLU A 176 9.85 -2.51 5.42
C GLU A 176 9.86 -1.04 5.84
N LEU A 177 9.23 -0.74 6.99
CA LEU A 177 9.09 0.62 7.52
C LEU A 177 9.56 0.64 8.96
N GLU A 178 10.25 1.71 9.36
CA GLU A 178 10.85 1.88 10.70
C GLU A 178 9.84 1.60 11.80
N GLU A 179 8.60 2.09 11.68
CA GLU A 179 7.54 1.94 12.71
C GLU A 179 7.08 0.50 12.93
N ILE A 180 7.34 -0.40 11.97
CA ILE A 180 6.87 -1.79 12.00
C ILE A 180 8.04 -2.77 12.02
N ASP A 181 9.05 -2.50 11.20
CA ASP A 181 10.12 -3.44 10.87
C ASP A 181 11.48 -2.96 11.41
N GLY A 182 11.56 -1.73 11.98
CA GLY A 182 12.79 -1.13 12.51
C GLY A 182 13.78 -0.68 11.44
N VAL A 183 13.35 -0.58 10.18
CA VAL A 183 14.16 -0.13 9.05
C VAL A 183 13.29 0.33 7.91
N ASP A 184 13.74 1.34 7.18
CA ASP A 184 13.08 1.85 5.97
C ASP A 184 13.76 1.31 4.71
N ARG A 185 13.09 0.44 3.96
CA ARG A 185 13.57 -0.04 2.65
C ARG A 185 12.51 -0.74 1.83
N VAL A 186 12.76 -0.87 0.54
CA VAL A 186 11.97 -1.69 -0.38
C VAL A 186 12.86 -2.75 -1.00
N LEU A 187 12.45 -4.01 -0.92
CA LEU A 187 13.15 -5.17 -1.42
C LEU A 187 12.35 -5.83 -2.54
N LEU A 188 13.07 -6.39 -3.53
CA LEU A 188 12.54 -7.31 -4.51
C LEU A 188 13.12 -8.69 -4.20
N GLU A 189 12.24 -9.63 -3.91
CA GLU A 189 12.56 -11.03 -3.61
C GLU A 189 12.18 -11.89 -4.80
N THR A 190 13.12 -12.70 -5.28
CA THR A 190 12.89 -13.68 -6.36
C THR A 190 12.85 -15.07 -5.72
N SER A 191 11.76 -15.80 -5.92
CA SER A 191 11.68 -17.20 -5.49
C SER A 191 12.63 -18.03 -6.31
N GLY A 192 13.44 -18.90 -5.66
CA GLY A 192 14.37 -19.80 -6.33
C GLY A 192 13.72 -21.03 -6.96
N GLU A 193 12.41 -21.05 -7.19
CA GLU A 193 11.71 -22.13 -7.88
C GLU A 193 11.79 -21.90 -9.39
N GLU A 194 12.56 -22.73 -10.07
CA GLU A 194 12.47 -22.91 -11.52
C GLU A 194 11.02 -23.33 -11.84
N MET A 195 10.32 -22.53 -12.66
CA MET A 195 9.11 -22.99 -13.32
C MET A 195 9.54 -24.12 -14.27
N ASP A 196 9.22 -25.36 -13.91
CA ASP A 196 9.24 -26.48 -14.83
C ASP A 196 8.29 -26.13 -15.99
N ASP A 197 8.91 -25.81 -17.13
CA ASP A 197 8.25 -25.58 -18.40
C ASP A 197 7.88 -26.96 -18.98
N GLU A 198 6.78 -27.55 -18.47
CA GLU A 198 6.17 -28.70 -19.13
C GLU A 198 5.13 -28.22 -20.15
N ARG A 199 5.47 -28.45 -21.38
CA ARG A 199 4.76 -28.29 -22.66
C ARG A 199 3.36 -28.92 -22.69
#